data_47b0383edc91a17c65298f09e0801366
#
_entry.id   47b0383edc91a17c65298f09e0801366
#
_cell.length_a   1.000
_cell.length_b   1.000
_cell.length_c   1.000
_cell.angle_alpha   90.00
_cell.angle_beta   90.00
_cell.angle_gamma   90.00
#
_symmetry.space_group_name_H-M   'P 1'
#
loop_
_entity.id
_entity.type
_entity.pdbx_description
1 polymer ?
#
loop_
_entity_poly.entity_id
_entity_poly.type
_entity_poly.pdbx_seq_one_letter_code
_entity_poly.pdbx_strand_id
1 'polypeptide(L)'
;LTIDWVFRDPNEIWGSDDDTDIEYIYQHLLATHNTSILSGEQIRDGWLAHIYNERTSPLRDALGGGENFLWVSNQRAHDLMLEGVVPPATSDPELNVHYDMIDAQLTTEIFGLFAPGRPDVALQMARLPIRTTARAEAALASEFYVVMHALASVVKPDLSRKEQLTWMSEQARSYLPSESVSARMYDFVKSRFAAGIPWEQARDEVYQRYQVEEQDGYDITSRKLECNGCFSASINFAASLVSLFYGEGEFKETVKIAVLAGWDSDNPAATWGGLLGFMEGQTGIERLFNRKFSGRYNIHRTRKGFPVPNGVDNFVDMAATGVEIID
;
A
#
# COMPACT_ATOMS: atom_id res chain seq x y z
N LEU A 1 -11.44 -10.73 -20.58
CA LEU A 1 -11.49 -9.34 -20.08
C LEU A 1 -10.17 -8.64 -20.36
N THR A 2 -10.23 -7.37 -20.73
CA THR A 2 -9.09 -6.50 -21.00
C THR A 2 -9.20 -5.25 -20.13
N ILE A 3 -8.05 -4.62 -19.85
CA ILE A 3 -7.98 -3.31 -19.21
C ILE A 3 -7.28 -2.33 -20.15
N ASP A 4 -7.56 -1.06 -20.01
CA ASP A 4 -6.83 0.00 -20.68
C ASP A 4 -5.60 0.39 -19.87
N TRP A 5 -4.50 0.69 -20.57
CA TRP A 5 -3.27 1.17 -19.98
C TRP A 5 -3.11 2.66 -20.24
N VAL A 6 -2.98 3.44 -19.19
CA VAL A 6 -2.71 4.88 -19.28
C VAL A 6 -1.22 5.13 -19.03
N PHE A 7 -0.61 5.92 -19.88
CA PHE A 7 0.83 6.19 -19.82
C PHE A 7 1.11 7.69 -19.83
N ARG A 8 2.29 8.06 -19.33
CA ARG A 8 2.86 9.39 -19.47
C ARG A 8 4.15 9.30 -20.28
N ASP A 9 4.19 10.03 -21.38
CA ASP A 9 5.37 10.11 -22.24
C ASP A 9 6.51 10.89 -21.55
N PRO A 10 7.78 10.74 -22.00
CA PRO A 10 8.93 11.33 -21.31
C PRO A 10 8.86 12.82 -20.99
N ASN A 11 8.08 13.58 -21.75
CA ASN A 11 7.90 15.02 -21.56
C ASN A 11 6.71 15.40 -20.65
N GLU A 12 5.90 14.42 -20.28
CA GLU A 12 4.75 14.61 -19.40
C GLU A 12 5.16 14.45 -17.93
N ILE A 13 4.19 14.58 -17.02
CA ILE A 13 4.36 14.42 -15.58
C ILE A 13 3.28 13.45 -15.08
N TRP A 14 3.69 12.41 -14.33
CA TRP A 14 2.76 11.56 -13.62
C TRP A 14 2.05 12.35 -12.52
N GLY A 15 0.77 12.10 -12.31
CA GLY A 15 0.11 12.47 -11.07
C GLY A 15 0.43 11.46 -9.98
N SER A 16 0.38 11.88 -8.75
CA SER A 16 0.32 11.00 -7.59
C SER A 16 -1.06 11.07 -6.94
N ASP A 17 -1.36 10.10 -6.09
CA ASP A 17 -2.53 10.07 -5.23
C ASP A 17 -2.11 10.32 -3.76
N ASP A 18 -3.05 10.17 -2.84
CA ASP A 18 -2.80 10.40 -1.42
C ASP A 18 -1.90 9.33 -0.81
N ASP A 19 -2.01 8.08 -1.24
CA ASP A 19 -1.21 6.97 -0.72
C ASP A 19 0.27 7.13 -1.08
N THR A 20 0.56 7.34 -2.37
CA THR A 20 1.91 7.62 -2.87
C THR A 20 2.51 8.86 -2.20
N ASP A 21 1.69 9.91 -2.00
CA ASP A 21 2.12 11.13 -1.32
C ASP A 21 2.52 10.88 0.14
N ILE A 22 1.82 10.00 0.86
CA ILE A 22 2.15 9.66 2.24
C ILE A 22 3.44 8.83 2.31
N GLU A 23 3.67 7.91 1.39
CA GLU A 23 4.96 7.23 1.27
C GLU A 23 6.11 8.21 1.05
N TYR A 24 5.89 9.19 0.17
CA TYR A 24 6.87 10.26 -0.06
C TYR A 24 7.11 11.10 1.20
N ILE A 25 6.06 11.40 1.99
CA ILE A 25 6.21 12.07 3.29
C ILE A 25 7.11 11.24 4.21
N TYR A 26 6.87 9.94 4.36
CA TYR A 26 7.69 9.09 5.22
C TYR A 26 9.16 9.07 4.78
N GLN A 27 9.43 8.92 3.49
CA GLN A 27 10.81 9.01 2.97
C GLN A 27 11.44 10.37 3.30
N HIS A 28 10.71 11.46 3.07
CA HIS A 28 11.18 12.81 3.38
C HIS A 28 11.49 12.99 4.89
N LEU A 29 10.63 12.46 5.76
CA LEU A 29 10.83 12.55 7.21
C LEU A 29 12.06 11.75 7.66
N LEU A 30 12.26 10.54 7.17
CA LEU A 30 13.44 9.73 7.48
C LEU A 30 14.73 10.46 7.09
N ALA A 31 14.78 11.00 5.88
CA ALA A 31 15.93 11.78 5.39
C ALA A 31 16.14 13.06 6.21
N THR A 32 15.07 13.84 6.46
CA THR A 32 15.16 15.12 7.18
C THR A 32 15.62 14.95 8.62
N HIS A 33 15.15 13.90 9.29
CA HIS A 33 15.53 13.60 10.67
C HIS A 33 16.79 12.76 10.79
N ASN A 34 17.37 12.32 9.67
CA ASN A 34 18.53 11.42 9.62
C ASN A 34 18.34 10.22 10.58
N THR A 35 17.24 9.52 10.44
CA THR A 35 16.85 8.39 11.29
C THR A 35 16.18 7.28 10.46
N SER A 36 16.37 6.05 10.87
CA SER A 36 15.64 4.90 10.30
C SER A 36 14.33 4.59 11.04
N ILE A 37 14.10 5.20 12.21
CA ILE A 37 12.88 5.00 13.02
C ILE A 37 12.31 6.34 13.42
N LEU A 38 11.11 6.65 12.95
CA LEU A 38 10.38 7.87 13.30
C LEU A 38 9.72 7.74 14.67
N SER A 39 9.70 8.82 15.43
CA SER A 39 8.87 8.93 16.63
C SER A 39 7.43 9.32 16.26
N GLY A 40 6.49 9.13 17.18
CA GLY A 40 5.10 9.54 16.99
C GLY A 40 4.97 11.05 16.77
N GLU A 41 5.76 11.85 17.47
CA GLU A 41 5.80 13.30 17.31
C GLU A 41 6.33 13.68 15.93
N GLN A 42 7.38 13.02 15.43
CA GLN A 42 7.91 13.28 14.09
C GLN A 42 6.88 12.95 13.00
N ILE A 43 6.12 11.86 13.15
CA ILE A 43 5.05 11.51 12.24
C ILE A 43 3.93 12.56 12.28
N ARG A 44 3.42 12.88 13.47
CA ARG A 44 2.38 13.90 13.64
C ARG A 44 2.81 15.23 13.04
N ASP A 45 3.98 15.73 13.42
CA ASP A 45 4.44 17.04 13.00
C ASP A 45 4.71 17.08 11.49
N GLY A 46 5.24 15.98 10.93
CA GLY A 46 5.43 15.83 9.50
C GLY A 46 4.11 15.80 8.71
N TRP A 47 3.12 15.03 9.14
CA TRP A 47 1.82 15.02 8.49
C TRP A 47 1.17 16.42 8.53
N LEU A 48 1.18 17.09 9.67
CA LEU A 48 0.61 18.44 9.81
C LEU A 48 1.40 19.51 9.01
N ALA A 49 2.71 19.33 8.84
CA ALA A 49 3.53 20.21 8.02
C ALA A 49 3.26 20.02 6.51
N HIS A 50 3.08 18.78 6.07
CA HIS A 50 3.07 18.43 4.65
C HIS A 50 1.69 18.14 4.05
N ILE A 51 0.64 17.97 4.86
CA ILE A 51 -0.73 17.78 4.41
C ILE A 51 -1.55 19.01 4.75
N TYR A 52 -2.37 19.48 3.80
CA TYR A 52 -3.36 20.49 4.11
C TYR A 52 -4.50 19.87 4.92
N ASN A 53 -5.02 20.58 5.91
CA ASN A 53 -6.31 20.22 6.49
C ASN A 53 -7.45 20.78 5.63
N GLU A 54 -8.66 20.30 5.84
CA GLU A 54 -9.85 20.74 5.09
C GLU A 54 -10.06 22.26 5.11
N ARG A 55 -9.71 22.94 6.21
CA ARG A 55 -9.88 24.41 6.34
C ARG A 55 -8.87 25.17 5.50
N THR A 56 -7.66 24.67 5.39
CA THR A 56 -6.53 25.34 4.72
C THR A 56 -6.26 24.81 3.31
N SER A 57 -6.95 23.75 2.89
CA SER A 57 -6.78 23.19 1.55
C SER A 57 -7.07 24.25 0.47
N PRO A 58 -6.21 24.34 -0.56
CA PRO A 58 -6.47 25.21 -1.71
C PRO A 58 -7.57 24.67 -2.62
N LEU A 59 -7.96 23.41 -2.44
CA LEU A 59 -8.99 22.75 -3.24
C LEU A 59 -10.31 22.69 -2.50
N ARG A 60 -11.38 22.63 -3.29
CA ARG A 60 -12.75 22.52 -2.79
C ARG A 60 -13.43 21.34 -3.47
N ASP A 61 -14.19 20.59 -2.69
CA ASP A 61 -15.09 19.57 -3.19
C ASP A 61 -16.31 20.18 -3.93
N ALA A 62 -17.16 19.33 -4.46
CA ALA A 62 -18.37 19.76 -5.18
C ALA A 62 -19.37 20.53 -4.31
N LEU A 63 -19.30 20.42 -2.98
CA LEU A 63 -20.15 21.10 -2.00
C LEU A 63 -19.51 22.38 -1.44
N GLY A 64 -18.26 22.69 -1.86
CA GLY A 64 -17.49 23.85 -1.41
C GLY A 64 -16.71 23.61 -0.12
N GLY A 65 -16.70 22.39 0.42
CA GLY A 65 -15.83 21.95 1.50
C GLY A 65 -14.37 21.91 1.10
N GLY A 66 -13.45 21.99 2.05
CA GLY A 66 -12.01 21.81 1.78
C GLY A 66 -11.72 20.35 1.45
N GLU A 67 -11.03 20.12 0.35
CA GLU A 67 -10.64 18.79 -0.10
C GLU A 67 -9.14 18.58 0.10
N ASN A 68 -8.74 17.62 0.95
CA ASN A 68 -7.34 17.27 1.19
C ASN A 68 -6.96 15.87 0.67
N PHE A 69 -7.89 15.15 0.09
CA PHE A 69 -7.70 13.81 -0.45
C PHE A 69 -7.09 12.83 0.57
N LEU A 70 -7.52 12.93 1.81
CA LEU A 70 -7.34 11.86 2.79
C LEU A 70 -8.65 11.10 2.93
N TRP A 71 -8.54 9.80 3.07
CA TRP A 71 -9.70 8.92 3.16
C TRP A 71 -9.70 8.16 4.49
N VAL A 72 -10.86 7.75 4.91
CA VAL A 72 -11.16 6.79 5.96
C VAL A 72 -10.23 6.91 7.18
N SER A 73 -9.32 5.96 7.40
CA SER A 73 -8.44 5.97 8.58
C SER A 73 -7.32 7.00 8.50
N ASN A 74 -6.85 7.36 7.31
CA ASN A 74 -5.90 8.46 7.10
C ASN A 74 -6.51 9.80 7.51
N GLN A 75 -7.73 10.11 7.04
CA GLN A 75 -8.43 11.35 7.42
C GLN A 75 -8.64 11.42 8.94
N ARG A 76 -9.15 10.33 9.55
CA ARG A 76 -9.39 10.34 10.99
C ARG A 76 -8.10 10.47 11.80
N ALA A 77 -7.02 9.81 11.39
CA ALA A 77 -5.72 9.96 12.06
C ALA A 77 -5.20 11.39 11.96
N HIS A 78 -5.32 12.03 10.80
CA HIS A 78 -4.92 13.43 10.60
C HIS A 78 -5.74 14.38 11.48
N ASP A 79 -7.06 14.20 11.61
CA ASP A 79 -7.90 14.99 12.49
C ASP A 79 -7.50 14.86 13.95
N LEU A 80 -7.22 13.63 14.39
CA LEU A 80 -6.70 13.38 15.75
C LEU A 80 -5.35 14.04 15.99
N MET A 81 -4.47 14.08 14.99
CA MET A 81 -3.19 14.81 15.07
C MET A 81 -3.42 16.31 15.22
N LEU A 82 -4.42 16.90 14.54
CA LEU A 82 -4.81 18.31 14.73
C LEU A 82 -5.32 18.58 16.16
N GLU A 83 -5.92 17.59 16.80
CA GLU A 83 -6.34 17.61 18.21
C GLU A 83 -5.16 17.41 19.19
N GLY A 84 -3.95 17.12 18.69
CA GLY A 84 -2.74 16.89 19.49
C GLY A 84 -2.48 15.40 19.80
N VAL A 85 -3.27 14.47 19.29
CA VAL A 85 -3.03 13.05 19.48
C VAL A 85 -1.80 12.62 18.67
N VAL A 86 -1.00 11.74 19.25
CA VAL A 86 0.29 11.29 18.69
C VAL A 86 0.18 9.79 18.32
N PRO A 87 0.68 9.35 17.16
CA PRO A 87 0.82 7.92 16.88
C PRO A 87 1.60 7.20 18.01
N PRO A 88 1.19 5.99 18.42
CA PRO A 88 0.18 5.12 17.79
C PRO A 88 -1.25 5.33 18.30
N ALA A 89 -1.54 6.32 19.13
CA ALA A 89 -2.89 6.54 19.64
C ALA A 89 -3.89 6.99 18.54
N THR A 90 -3.41 7.51 17.42
CA THR A 90 -4.23 7.91 16.26
C THR A 90 -4.94 6.76 15.57
N SER A 91 -4.54 5.52 15.82
CA SER A 91 -5.22 4.30 15.34
C SER A 91 -5.90 3.51 16.46
N ASP A 92 -6.02 4.10 17.65
CA ASP A 92 -6.76 3.43 18.73
C ASP A 92 -8.22 3.22 18.31
N PRO A 93 -8.78 1.98 18.43
CA PRO A 93 -10.16 1.71 18.03
C PRO A 93 -11.22 2.57 18.72
N GLU A 94 -10.93 3.10 19.91
CA GLU A 94 -11.82 4.03 20.61
C GLU A 94 -11.81 5.45 20.01
N LEU A 95 -10.74 5.83 19.32
CA LEU A 95 -10.55 7.14 18.73
C LEU A 95 -10.73 7.15 17.21
N ASN A 96 -10.30 6.08 16.55
CA ASN A 96 -10.37 5.90 15.09
C ASN A 96 -11.17 4.66 14.75
N VAL A 97 -12.46 4.82 14.49
CA VAL A 97 -13.38 3.73 14.15
C VAL A 97 -12.99 3.00 12.86
N HIS A 98 -12.11 3.60 12.04
CA HIS A 98 -11.64 3.07 10.77
C HIS A 98 -10.28 2.36 10.88
N TYR A 99 -9.84 2.00 12.08
CA TYR A 99 -8.53 1.38 12.37
C TYR A 99 -8.23 0.08 11.61
N ASP A 100 -9.24 -0.56 11.04
CA ASP A 100 -9.14 -1.81 10.29
C ASP A 100 -9.38 -1.63 8.76
N MET A 101 -9.31 -0.37 8.30
CA MET A 101 -9.38 -0.04 6.88
C MET A 101 -8.01 -0.10 6.20
N ILE A 102 -8.02 -0.02 4.87
CA ILE A 102 -6.91 -0.39 3.99
C ILE A 102 -5.70 0.55 4.06
N ASP A 103 -5.88 1.80 4.47
CA ASP A 103 -4.92 2.90 4.24
C ASP A 103 -3.46 2.59 4.60
N ALA A 104 -3.20 1.91 5.73
CA ALA A 104 -1.81 1.64 6.13
C ALA A 104 -1.08 0.68 5.19
N GLN A 105 -1.78 -0.24 4.53
CA GLN A 105 -1.14 -1.17 3.59
C GLN A 105 -0.70 -0.48 2.29
N LEU A 106 -1.27 0.69 1.99
CA LEU A 106 -1.01 1.47 0.80
C LEU A 106 0.05 2.56 1.01
N THR A 107 0.30 2.91 2.27
CA THR A 107 1.14 4.05 2.64
C THR A 107 2.44 3.63 3.33
N THR A 108 2.67 2.33 3.51
CA THR A 108 3.82 1.86 4.31
C THR A 108 4.65 0.75 3.67
N GLU A 109 4.30 0.26 2.51
CA GLU A 109 5.04 -0.81 1.82
C GLU A 109 6.46 -0.40 1.42
N ILE A 110 6.69 0.89 1.19
CA ILE A 110 8.01 1.47 0.90
C ILE A 110 9.06 1.15 1.98
N PHE A 111 8.66 0.96 3.23
CA PHE A 111 9.59 0.61 4.31
C PHE A 111 10.28 -0.74 4.07
N GLY A 112 9.67 -1.63 3.30
CA GLY A 112 10.30 -2.86 2.85
C GLY A 112 11.53 -2.58 1.99
N LEU A 113 11.45 -1.60 1.10
CA LEU A 113 12.55 -1.22 0.21
C LEU A 113 13.70 -0.53 0.96
N PHE A 114 13.44 0.11 2.11
CA PHE A 114 14.49 0.74 2.94
C PHE A 114 15.32 -0.26 3.76
N ALA A 115 14.90 -1.51 3.84
CA ALA A 115 15.66 -2.57 4.53
C ALA A 115 15.78 -3.84 3.66
N PRO A 116 16.48 -3.77 2.51
CA PRO A 116 16.57 -4.85 1.54
C PRO A 116 17.12 -6.12 2.16
N GLY A 117 16.38 -7.24 2.01
CA GLY A 117 16.74 -8.55 2.57
C GLY A 117 16.66 -8.67 4.09
N ARG A 118 16.14 -7.64 4.79
CA ARG A 118 16.07 -7.56 6.26
C ARG A 118 14.64 -7.29 6.74
N PRO A 119 13.69 -8.24 6.55
CA PRO A 119 12.28 -8.00 6.86
C PRO A 119 12.03 -7.60 8.32
N ASP A 120 12.80 -8.14 9.29
CA ASP A 120 12.66 -7.76 10.70
C ASP A 120 13.04 -6.28 10.94
N VAL A 121 14.02 -5.76 10.23
CA VAL A 121 14.40 -4.34 10.27
C VAL A 121 13.32 -3.49 9.60
N ALA A 122 12.86 -3.90 8.42
CA ALA A 122 11.77 -3.23 7.71
C ALA A 122 10.51 -3.10 8.59
N LEU A 123 10.12 -4.17 9.28
CA LEU A 123 8.99 -4.18 10.21
C LEU A 123 9.23 -3.25 11.42
N GLN A 124 10.45 -3.15 11.93
CA GLN A 124 10.76 -2.19 13.00
C GLN A 124 10.61 -0.74 12.50
N MET A 125 11.08 -0.42 11.30
CA MET A 125 10.92 0.89 10.67
C MET A 125 9.44 1.21 10.41
N ALA A 126 8.68 0.26 9.87
CA ALA A 126 7.28 0.41 9.50
C ALA A 126 6.31 0.37 10.70
N ARG A 127 6.74 -0.12 11.87
CA ARG A 127 5.85 -0.40 12.99
C ARG A 127 4.97 0.78 13.40
N LEU A 128 5.56 1.95 13.56
CA LEU A 128 4.82 3.13 13.97
C LEU A 128 4.08 3.80 12.82
N PRO A 129 4.66 3.95 11.61
CA PRO A 129 3.91 4.31 10.41
C PRO A 129 2.63 3.49 10.19
N ILE A 130 2.70 2.17 10.23
CA ILE A 130 1.51 1.31 10.14
C ILE A 130 0.50 1.67 11.24
N ARG A 131 0.97 1.82 12.48
CA ARG A 131 0.11 2.12 13.63
C ARG A 131 -0.29 3.59 13.76
N THR A 132 0.00 4.37 12.74
CA THR A 132 -0.58 5.72 12.59
C THR A 132 -2.06 5.63 12.27
N THR A 133 -2.47 4.65 11.46
CA THR A 133 -3.84 4.50 10.97
C THR A 133 -4.45 3.11 11.23
N ALA A 134 -3.64 2.07 11.43
CA ALA A 134 -4.10 0.67 11.45
C ALA A 134 -3.83 -0.07 12.76
N ARG A 135 -4.74 -0.98 13.08
CA ARG A 135 -4.65 -1.97 14.17
C ARG A 135 -5.13 -3.34 13.68
N ALA A 136 -4.94 -4.33 14.54
CA ALA A 136 -5.41 -5.70 14.32
C ALA A 136 -5.06 -6.22 12.92
N GLU A 137 -6.03 -6.74 12.18
CA GLU A 137 -5.80 -7.36 10.87
C GLU A 137 -5.27 -6.38 9.82
N ALA A 138 -5.66 -5.10 9.88
CA ALA A 138 -5.12 -4.09 8.97
C ALA A 138 -3.61 -3.88 9.16
N ALA A 139 -3.14 -3.92 10.40
CA ALA A 139 -1.71 -3.86 10.68
C ALA A 139 -0.98 -5.11 10.19
N LEU A 140 -1.57 -6.30 10.36
CA LEU A 140 -0.99 -7.56 9.88
C LEU A 140 -0.89 -7.61 8.35
N ALA A 141 -1.94 -7.18 7.64
CA ALA A 141 -1.91 -7.07 6.19
C ALA A 141 -0.81 -6.12 5.71
N SER A 142 -0.67 -4.95 6.34
CA SER A 142 0.40 -3.99 6.03
C SER A 142 1.79 -4.59 6.29
N GLU A 143 1.99 -5.27 7.41
CA GLU A 143 3.24 -5.96 7.73
C GLU A 143 3.60 -7.03 6.68
N PHE A 144 2.62 -7.75 6.14
CA PHE A 144 2.83 -8.70 5.04
C PHE A 144 3.42 -8.03 3.79
N TYR A 145 2.88 -6.88 3.38
CA TYR A 145 3.40 -6.15 2.21
C TYR A 145 4.80 -5.61 2.45
N VAL A 146 5.08 -5.07 3.63
CA VAL A 146 6.43 -4.62 4.01
C VAL A 146 7.43 -5.77 3.89
N VAL A 147 7.08 -6.97 4.37
CA VAL A 147 7.96 -8.15 4.25
C VAL A 147 8.16 -8.56 2.79
N MET A 148 7.10 -8.56 1.97
CA MET A 148 7.20 -8.84 0.52
C MET A 148 8.21 -7.90 -0.16
N HIS A 149 8.10 -6.59 0.08
CA HIS A 149 8.99 -5.59 -0.51
C HIS A 149 10.43 -5.72 0.00
N ALA A 150 10.64 -6.04 1.28
CA ALA A 150 11.98 -6.27 1.82
C ALA A 150 12.69 -7.47 1.17
N LEU A 151 11.93 -8.50 0.80
CA LEU A 151 12.48 -9.71 0.19
C LEU A 151 12.74 -9.58 -1.31
N ALA A 152 12.15 -8.60 -1.98
CA ALA A 152 12.21 -8.46 -3.44
C ALA A 152 13.64 -8.32 -3.99
N SER A 153 14.55 -7.72 -3.22
CA SER A 153 15.96 -7.51 -3.61
C SER A 153 16.85 -8.74 -3.45
N VAL A 154 16.40 -9.78 -2.74
CA VAL A 154 17.21 -10.96 -2.40
C VAL A 154 16.65 -12.26 -2.97
N VAL A 155 15.69 -12.17 -3.88
CA VAL A 155 15.17 -13.35 -4.58
C VAL A 155 16.26 -14.03 -5.39
N LYS A 156 16.22 -15.36 -5.46
CA LYS A 156 17.18 -16.13 -6.23
C LYS A 156 16.98 -15.89 -7.73
N PRO A 157 17.99 -15.47 -8.47
CA PRO A 157 17.84 -15.09 -9.89
C PRO A 157 17.62 -16.30 -10.83
N ASP A 158 17.91 -17.52 -10.37
CA ASP A 158 17.69 -18.77 -11.10
C ASP A 158 16.26 -19.30 -11.00
N LEU A 159 15.44 -18.76 -10.11
CA LEU A 159 14.03 -19.08 -10.00
C LEU A 159 13.20 -18.29 -11.02
N SER A 160 12.14 -18.89 -11.52
CA SER A 160 11.10 -18.17 -12.28
C SER A 160 10.44 -17.12 -11.41
N ARG A 161 9.85 -16.09 -12.02
CA ARG A 161 9.13 -15.01 -11.30
C ARG A 161 8.01 -15.58 -10.40
N LYS A 162 7.28 -16.57 -10.89
CA LYS A 162 6.28 -17.30 -10.11
C LYS A 162 6.89 -17.93 -8.85
N GLU A 163 8.02 -18.62 -8.96
CA GLU A 163 8.68 -19.25 -7.83
C GLU A 163 9.24 -18.22 -6.85
N GLN A 164 9.77 -17.08 -7.34
CA GLN A 164 10.22 -15.97 -6.53
C GLN A 164 9.06 -15.39 -5.69
N LEU A 165 7.92 -15.08 -6.31
CA LEU A 165 6.75 -14.57 -5.60
C LEU A 165 6.16 -15.59 -4.63
N THR A 166 6.14 -16.86 -5.01
CA THR A 166 5.69 -17.94 -4.11
C THR A 166 6.55 -17.97 -2.85
N TRP A 167 7.89 -18.00 -3.03
CA TRP A 167 8.81 -17.97 -1.91
C TRP A 167 8.63 -16.73 -1.03
N MET A 168 8.58 -15.53 -1.62
CA MET A 168 8.39 -14.28 -0.89
C MET A 168 7.09 -14.31 -0.07
N SER A 169 5.99 -14.73 -0.67
CA SER A 169 4.69 -14.78 -0.01
C SER A 169 4.63 -15.82 1.11
N GLU A 170 5.31 -16.95 0.97
CA GLU A 170 5.45 -17.96 2.02
C GLU A 170 6.27 -17.44 3.21
N GLN A 171 7.35 -16.70 2.93
CA GLN A 171 8.11 -16.03 3.98
C GLN A 171 7.22 -14.98 4.68
N ALA A 172 6.55 -14.11 3.93
CA ALA A 172 5.66 -13.09 4.51
C ALA A 172 4.51 -13.72 5.32
N ARG A 173 3.94 -14.85 4.85
CA ARG A 173 2.92 -15.60 5.58
C ARG A 173 3.42 -16.07 6.96
N SER A 174 4.70 -16.39 7.10
CA SER A 174 5.27 -16.83 8.39
C SER A 174 5.30 -15.74 9.47
N TYR A 175 5.16 -14.47 9.09
CA TYR A 175 5.04 -13.35 10.03
C TYR A 175 3.60 -13.14 10.51
N LEU A 176 2.61 -13.71 9.83
CA LEU A 176 1.21 -13.63 10.26
C LEU A 176 0.94 -14.67 11.37
N PRO A 177 0.32 -14.29 12.49
CA PRO A 177 -0.14 -15.25 13.49
C PRO A 177 -1.08 -16.28 12.84
N SER A 178 -0.89 -17.55 13.12
CA SER A 178 -1.63 -18.65 12.45
C SER A 178 -3.16 -18.53 12.58
N GLU A 179 -3.63 -17.94 13.68
CA GLU A 179 -5.05 -17.78 13.97
C GLU A 179 -5.64 -16.46 13.44
N SER A 180 -4.82 -15.58 12.85
CA SER A 180 -5.31 -14.31 12.29
C SER A 180 -6.22 -14.54 11.07
N VAL A 181 -7.12 -13.62 10.82
CA VAL A 181 -7.98 -13.61 9.63
C VAL A 181 -7.11 -13.50 8.37
N SER A 182 -6.09 -12.64 8.40
CA SER A 182 -5.14 -12.48 7.29
C SER A 182 -4.42 -13.78 6.94
N ALA A 183 -3.98 -14.55 7.96
CA ALA A 183 -3.35 -15.85 7.74
C ALA A 183 -4.30 -16.86 7.07
N ARG A 184 -5.53 -16.92 7.54
CA ARG A 184 -6.57 -17.81 6.98
C ARG A 184 -6.98 -17.41 5.57
N MET A 185 -7.04 -16.11 5.29
CA MET A 185 -7.28 -15.59 3.94
C MET A 185 -6.16 -15.98 2.97
N TYR A 186 -4.90 -15.83 3.40
CA TYR A 186 -3.76 -16.28 2.61
C TYR A 186 -3.87 -17.78 2.29
N ASP A 187 -4.07 -18.61 3.30
CA ASP A 187 -4.14 -20.06 3.14
C ASP A 187 -5.34 -20.46 2.26
N PHE A 188 -6.49 -19.79 2.40
CA PHE A 188 -7.66 -20.01 1.57
C PHE A 188 -7.38 -19.72 0.10
N VAL A 189 -6.93 -18.49 -0.23
CA VAL A 189 -6.68 -18.09 -1.62
C VAL A 189 -5.61 -19.00 -2.24
N LYS A 190 -4.53 -19.28 -1.53
CA LYS A 190 -3.48 -20.20 -1.98
C LYS A 190 -4.02 -21.60 -2.28
N SER A 191 -4.97 -22.09 -1.46
CA SER A 191 -5.60 -23.39 -1.69
C SER A 191 -6.44 -23.43 -2.97
N ARG A 192 -7.14 -22.31 -3.29
CA ARG A 192 -7.92 -22.20 -4.54
C ARG A 192 -7.01 -22.22 -5.77
N PHE A 193 -5.92 -21.44 -5.70
CA PHE A 193 -4.90 -21.46 -6.75
C PHE A 193 -4.30 -22.86 -6.94
N ALA A 194 -3.90 -23.53 -5.86
CA ALA A 194 -3.33 -24.89 -5.93
C ALA A 194 -4.33 -25.94 -6.45
N ALA A 195 -5.63 -25.73 -6.25
CA ALA A 195 -6.69 -26.60 -6.78
C ALA A 195 -7.03 -26.32 -8.26
N GLY A 196 -6.38 -25.33 -8.89
CA GLY A 196 -6.63 -24.96 -10.28
C GLY A 196 -7.99 -24.31 -10.53
N ILE A 197 -8.60 -23.73 -9.49
CA ILE A 197 -9.85 -22.97 -9.61
C ILE A 197 -9.55 -21.69 -10.42
N PRO A 198 -10.39 -21.29 -11.41
CA PRO A 198 -10.20 -20.01 -12.11
C PRO A 198 -10.21 -18.81 -11.17
N TRP A 199 -9.44 -17.74 -11.49
CA TRP A 199 -9.30 -16.61 -10.59
C TRP A 199 -10.63 -15.88 -10.32
N GLU A 200 -11.51 -15.78 -11.29
CA GLU A 200 -12.84 -15.18 -11.14
C GLU A 200 -13.67 -15.96 -10.11
N GLN A 201 -13.63 -17.29 -10.18
CA GLN A 201 -14.32 -18.14 -9.21
C GLN A 201 -13.65 -18.03 -7.82
N ALA A 202 -12.33 -18.03 -7.75
CA ALA A 202 -11.61 -17.87 -6.49
C ALA A 202 -11.95 -16.52 -5.81
N ARG A 203 -12.03 -15.42 -6.59
CA ARG A 203 -12.50 -14.11 -6.13
C ARG A 203 -13.95 -14.19 -5.61
N ASP A 204 -14.86 -14.83 -6.34
CA ASP A 204 -16.25 -14.97 -5.93
C ASP A 204 -16.38 -15.81 -4.64
N GLU A 205 -15.54 -16.85 -4.49
CA GLU A 205 -15.47 -17.65 -3.27
C GLU A 205 -14.90 -16.84 -2.08
N VAL A 206 -13.97 -15.91 -2.29
CA VAL A 206 -13.51 -14.94 -1.28
C VAL A 206 -14.68 -14.06 -0.83
N TYR A 207 -15.42 -13.49 -1.78
CA TYR A 207 -16.61 -12.68 -1.47
C TYR A 207 -17.65 -13.48 -0.66
N GLN A 208 -18.00 -14.68 -1.14
CA GLN A 208 -18.99 -15.53 -0.46
C GLN A 208 -18.56 -15.88 0.96
N ARG A 209 -17.30 -16.32 1.11
CA ARG A 209 -16.78 -16.79 2.40
C ARG A 209 -16.72 -15.69 3.44
N TYR A 210 -16.23 -14.51 3.07
CA TYR A 210 -15.92 -13.46 4.04
C TYR A 210 -17.01 -12.38 4.10
N GLN A 211 -17.49 -11.84 3.00
CA GLN A 211 -18.50 -10.79 3.06
C GLN A 211 -19.94 -11.29 3.19
N VAL A 212 -20.23 -12.51 2.78
CA VAL A 212 -21.60 -13.08 2.89
C VAL A 212 -21.73 -13.98 4.12
N GLU A 213 -20.77 -14.87 4.34
CA GLU A 213 -20.82 -15.88 5.40
C GLU A 213 -20.03 -15.46 6.66
N GLU A 214 -19.27 -14.39 6.62
CA GLU A 214 -18.48 -13.84 7.73
C GLU A 214 -17.63 -14.91 8.46
N GLN A 215 -17.00 -15.81 7.68
CA GLN A 215 -16.19 -16.90 8.23
C GLN A 215 -14.84 -16.39 8.78
N ASP A 216 -14.18 -17.26 9.53
CA ASP A 216 -12.84 -17.09 10.10
C ASP A 216 -12.68 -15.89 11.05
N GLY A 217 -13.80 -15.34 11.55
CA GLY A 217 -13.80 -14.16 12.42
C GLY A 217 -13.82 -12.83 11.68
N TYR A 218 -14.00 -12.83 10.36
CA TYR A 218 -14.27 -11.62 9.60
C TYR A 218 -15.70 -11.12 9.90
N ASP A 219 -15.83 -9.87 10.40
CA ASP A 219 -17.10 -9.32 10.87
C ASP A 219 -17.40 -7.90 10.37
N ILE A 220 -16.54 -7.37 9.50
CA ILE A 220 -16.59 -5.95 9.12
C ILE A 220 -17.88 -5.60 8.37
N THR A 221 -18.41 -6.53 7.58
CA THR A 221 -19.67 -6.34 6.85
C THR A 221 -20.83 -6.08 7.80
N SER A 222 -20.91 -6.79 8.93
CA SER A 222 -21.95 -6.60 9.94
C SER A 222 -21.87 -5.25 10.65
N ARG A 223 -20.70 -4.62 10.67
CA ARG A 223 -20.50 -3.27 11.24
C ARG A 223 -21.05 -2.16 10.34
N LYS A 224 -21.38 -2.46 9.08
CA LYS A 224 -21.98 -1.54 8.09
C LYS A 224 -21.19 -0.24 7.90
N LEU A 225 -19.87 -0.32 8.05
CA LEU A 225 -18.97 0.78 7.75
C LEU A 225 -18.78 0.86 6.24
N GLU A 226 -18.64 2.08 5.72
CA GLU A 226 -18.35 2.39 4.32
C GLU A 226 -18.75 1.27 3.33
N CYS A 227 -19.59 1.52 2.37
CA CYS A 227 -19.99 0.55 1.33
C CYS A 227 -19.99 -0.95 1.78
N ASN A 228 -20.43 -1.27 3.00
CA ASN A 228 -20.36 -2.61 3.62
C ASN A 228 -18.94 -3.17 3.76
N GLY A 229 -17.97 -2.33 4.05
CA GLY A 229 -16.57 -2.71 4.29
C GLY A 229 -15.75 -2.90 3.02
N CYS A 230 -16.08 -2.24 1.90
CA CYS A 230 -15.28 -2.31 0.68
C CYS A 230 -13.84 -1.79 0.87
N PHE A 231 -13.61 -0.89 1.83
CA PHE A 231 -12.29 -0.39 2.22
C PHE A 231 -11.66 -1.19 3.38
N SER A 232 -12.24 -2.30 3.80
CA SER A 232 -11.65 -3.16 4.83
C SER A 232 -10.30 -3.71 4.35
N ALA A 233 -9.27 -3.58 5.19
CA ALA A 233 -7.96 -4.12 4.91
C ALA A 233 -7.98 -5.62 4.62
N SER A 234 -8.73 -6.39 5.39
CA SER A 234 -8.74 -7.86 5.27
C SER A 234 -9.29 -8.35 3.94
N ILE A 235 -10.45 -7.83 3.48
CA ILE A 235 -11.01 -8.29 2.21
C ILE A 235 -10.16 -7.84 1.01
N ASN A 236 -9.60 -6.64 1.08
CA ASN A 236 -8.68 -6.13 0.07
C ASN A 236 -7.37 -6.93 0.05
N PHE A 237 -6.88 -7.34 1.21
CA PHE A 237 -5.74 -8.26 1.31
C PHE A 237 -6.05 -9.60 0.61
N ALA A 238 -7.21 -10.22 0.86
CA ALA A 238 -7.60 -11.45 0.18
C ALA A 238 -7.71 -11.27 -1.34
N ALA A 239 -8.31 -10.16 -1.80
CA ALA A 239 -8.40 -9.82 -3.23
C ALA A 239 -7.02 -9.62 -3.86
N SER A 240 -6.10 -8.96 -3.15
CA SER A 240 -4.72 -8.76 -3.61
C SER A 240 -3.98 -10.09 -3.77
N LEU A 241 -4.20 -11.05 -2.88
CA LEU A 241 -3.61 -12.39 -2.98
C LEU A 241 -4.15 -13.16 -4.19
N VAL A 242 -5.39 -12.93 -4.62
CA VAL A 242 -5.89 -13.49 -5.88
C VAL A 242 -5.03 -13.00 -7.04
N SER A 243 -4.80 -11.70 -7.15
CA SER A 243 -3.95 -11.16 -8.23
C SER A 243 -2.49 -11.61 -8.13
N LEU A 244 -1.94 -11.70 -6.92
CA LEU A 244 -0.57 -12.18 -6.69
C LEU A 244 -0.37 -13.61 -7.20
N PHE A 245 -1.23 -14.55 -6.79
CA PHE A 245 -1.08 -15.96 -7.15
C PHE A 245 -1.43 -16.23 -8.62
N TYR A 246 -2.55 -15.71 -9.08
CA TYR A 246 -3.04 -16.00 -10.44
C TYR A 246 -2.34 -15.19 -11.54
N GLY A 247 -1.72 -14.08 -11.20
CA GLY A 247 -0.83 -13.36 -12.11
C GLY A 247 0.51 -14.06 -12.35
N GLU A 248 0.89 -15.00 -11.48
CA GLU A 248 2.09 -15.86 -11.59
C GLU A 248 3.39 -15.07 -11.84
N GLY A 249 3.41 -13.79 -11.43
CA GLY A 249 4.53 -12.89 -11.62
C GLY A 249 4.61 -12.22 -13.00
N GLU A 250 3.66 -12.46 -13.85
CA GLU A 250 3.52 -11.73 -15.11
C GLU A 250 2.91 -10.36 -14.84
N PHE A 251 3.68 -9.29 -15.05
CA PHE A 251 3.29 -7.91 -14.69
C PHE A 251 1.89 -7.54 -15.19
N LYS A 252 1.66 -7.71 -16.51
CA LYS A 252 0.39 -7.31 -17.12
C LYS A 252 -0.79 -8.13 -16.62
N GLU A 253 -0.59 -9.42 -16.42
CA GLU A 253 -1.64 -10.30 -15.93
C GLU A 253 -1.97 -10.03 -14.46
N THR A 254 -0.92 -9.84 -13.62
CA THR A 254 -1.10 -9.51 -12.21
C THR A 254 -1.88 -8.21 -12.03
N VAL A 255 -1.49 -7.13 -12.72
CA VAL A 255 -2.17 -5.84 -12.65
C VAL A 255 -3.59 -5.94 -13.22
N LYS A 256 -3.78 -6.67 -14.33
CA LYS A 256 -5.12 -6.88 -14.91
C LYS A 256 -6.07 -7.58 -13.91
N ILE A 257 -5.61 -8.66 -13.28
CA ILE A 257 -6.44 -9.37 -12.30
C ILE A 257 -6.72 -8.47 -11.10
N ALA A 258 -5.74 -7.72 -10.61
CA ALA A 258 -5.90 -6.77 -9.51
C ALA A 258 -7.02 -5.75 -9.81
N VAL A 259 -6.94 -5.07 -10.97
CA VAL A 259 -7.95 -4.08 -11.39
C VAL A 259 -9.35 -4.69 -11.54
N LEU A 260 -9.45 -5.95 -11.98
CA LEU A 260 -10.72 -6.62 -12.25
C LEU A 260 -11.29 -7.39 -11.04
N ALA A 261 -10.52 -7.54 -9.97
CA ALA A 261 -10.94 -8.30 -8.79
C ALA A 261 -12.09 -7.64 -8.02
N GLY A 262 -12.17 -6.32 -8.02
CA GLY A 262 -13.20 -5.56 -7.29
C GLY A 262 -12.67 -4.99 -5.97
N TRP A 263 -13.58 -4.52 -5.12
CA TRP A 263 -13.30 -3.74 -3.92
C TRP A 263 -12.49 -2.48 -4.24
N ASP A 264 -11.45 -2.21 -3.50
CA ASP A 264 -10.54 -1.09 -3.74
C ASP A 264 -9.39 -1.53 -4.67
N SER A 265 -9.71 -1.75 -5.92
CA SER A 265 -8.93 -2.55 -6.87
C SER A 265 -7.70 -1.86 -7.46
N ASP A 266 -7.61 -0.54 -7.39
CA ASP A 266 -6.41 0.21 -7.76
C ASP A 266 -5.24 -0.07 -6.80
N ASN A 267 -5.54 -0.33 -5.54
CA ASN A 267 -4.54 -0.63 -4.52
C ASN A 267 -3.70 -1.88 -4.80
N PRO A 268 -4.28 -3.09 -4.96
CA PRO A 268 -3.49 -4.25 -5.33
C PRO A 268 -2.79 -4.09 -6.68
N ALA A 269 -3.35 -3.28 -7.59
CA ALA A 269 -2.70 -2.98 -8.85
C ALA A 269 -1.46 -2.10 -8.66
N ALA A 270 -1.50 -1.11 -7.76
CA ALA A 270 -0.36 -0.29 -7.38
C ALA A 270 0.70 -1.09 -6.62
N THR A 271 0.30 -1.80 -5.56
CA THR A 271 1.21 -2.61 -4.72
C THR A 271 1.98 -3.66 -5.53
N TRP A 272 1.28 -4.51 -6.28
CA TRP A 272 1.97 -5.54 -7.07
C TRP A 272 2.62 -4.96 -8.33
N GLY A 273 2.05 -3.91 -8.91
CA GLY A 273 2.69 -3.16 -9.98
C GLY A 273 4.00 -2.53 -9.53
N GLY A 274 4.04 -1.93 -8.33
CA GLY A 274 5.24 -1.40 -7.70
C GLY A 274 6.28 -2.48 -7.41
N LEU A 275 5.87 -3.57 -6.75
CA LEU A 275 6.75 -4.70 -6.44
C LEU A 275 7.37 -5.33 -7.69
N LEU A 276 6.55 -5.69 -8.67
CA LEU A 276 7.02 -6.27 -9.93
C LEU A 276 7.83 -5.25 -10.74
N GLY A 277 7.44 -3.98 -10.73
CA GLY A 277 8.19 -2.90 -11.34
C GLY A 277 9.58 -2.73 -10.74
N PHE A 278 9.71 -2.81 -9.42
CA PHE A 278 11.00 -2.85 -8.73
C PHE A 278 11.84 -4.06 -9.18
N MET A 279 11.25 -5.25 -9.26
CA MET A 279 11.95 -6.48 -9.66
C MET A 279 12.35 -6.50 -11.15
N GLU A 280 11.60 -5.84 -12.04
CA GLU A 280 11.91 -5.72 -13.48
C GLU A 280 12.85 -4.56 -13.80
N GLY A 281 12.82 -3.51 -12.99
CA GLY A 281 13.48 -2.24 -13.23
C GLY A 281 12.88 -1.46 -14.40
N GLN A 282 13.23 -0.18 -14.49
CA GLN A 282 12.73 0.74 -15.51
C GLN A 282 12.86 0.16 -16.93
N THR A 283 14.04 -0.34 -17.27
CA THR A 283 14.30 -0.89 -18.62
C THR A 283 13.44 -2.12 -18.92
N GLY A 284 13.15 -2.94 -17.90
CA GLY A 284 12.28 -4.11 -18.01
C GLY A 284 10.85 -3.68 -18.35
N ILE A 285 10.30 -2.74 -17.59
CA ILE A 285 8.95 -2.22 -17.80
C ILE A 285 8.84 -1.49 -19.16
N GLU A 286 9.80 -0.66 -19.52
CA GLU A 286 9.81 0.00 -20.83
C GLU A 286 9.83 -1.00 -22.00
N ARG A 287 10.58 -2.10 -21.85
CA ARG A 287 10.60 -3.19 -22.84
C ARG A 287 9.26 -3.91 -22.89
N LEU A 288 8.65 -4.20 -21.74
CA LEU A 288 7.36 -4.88 -21.64
C LEU A 288 6.24 -4.15 -22.39
N PHE A 289 6.27 -2.81 -22.37
CA PHE A 289 5.29 -1.96 -23.05
C PHE A 289 5.78 -1.39 -24.38
N ASN A 290 7.03 -1.68 -24.77
CA ASN A 290 7.67 -1.18 -25.98
C ASN A 290 7.58 0.35 -26.09
N ARG A 291 7.81 1.08 -24.98
CA ARG A 291 7.79 2.54 -24.95
C ARG A 291 8.61 3.10 -23.79
N LYS A 292 8.98 4.38 -23.91
CA LYS A 292 9.60 5.15 -22.84
C LYS A 292 8.54 5.87 -22.02
N PHE A 293 8.82 6.06 -20.73
CA PHE A 293 7.94 6.73 -19.79
C PHE A 293 8.59 7.97 -19.19
N SER A 294 7.75 8.86 -18.68
CA SER A 294 8.21 9.98 -17.87
C SER A 294 8.90 9.47 -16.60
N GLY A 295 10.02 10.09 -16.27
CA GLY A 295 10.70 9.94 -14.98
C GLY A 295 10.26 10.96 -13.94
N ARG A 296 9.27 11.82 -14.24
CA ARG A 296 8.82 12.91 -13.35
C ARG A 296 7.42 12.66 -12.85
N TYR A 297 7.20 13.03 -11.60
CA TYR A 297 5.87 12.97 -10.98
C TYR A 297 5.59 14.22 -10.17
N ASN A 298 4.31 14.54 -10.00
CA ASN A 298 3.84 15.66 -9.19
C ASN A 298 3.31 15.12 -7.87
N ILE A 299 3.85 15.61 -6.76
CA ILE A 299 3.28 15.34 -5.43
C ILE A 299 1.89 15.94 -5.40
N HIS A 300 0.94 15.20 -4.86
CA HIS A 300 -0.46 15.57 -4.89
C HIS A 300 -0.66 17.05 -4.47
N ARG A 301 -1.52 17.76 -5.19
CA ARG A 301 -1.78 19.20 -5.04
C ARG A 301 -2.25 19.65 -3.66
N THR A 302 -2.64 18.71 -2.79
CA THR A 302 -3.02 18.97 -1.39
C THR A 302 -1.87 18.74 -0.41
N ARG A 303 -0.67 18.51 -0.92
CA ARG A 303 0.57 18.42 -0.15
C ARG A 303 1.36 19.71 -0.29
N LYS A 304 2.21 20.00 0.70
CA LYS A 304 2.94 21.28 0.79
C LYS A 304 4.30 21.11 1.48
N GLY A 305 5.13 22.15 1.40
CA GLY A 305 6.34 22.27 2.22
C GLY A 305 7.52 21.40 1.79
N PHE A 306 7.46 20.79 0.61
CA PHE A 306 8.58 20.04 0.06
C PHE A 306 9.55 20.95 -0.71
N PRO A 307 10.87 20.65 -0.69
CA PRO A 307 11.89 21.45 -1.37
C PRO A 307 11.94 21.21 -2.90
N VAL A 308 10.84 20.76 -3.49
CA VAL A 308 10.74 20.47 -4.93
C VAL A 308 9.92 21.54 -5.63
N PRO A 309 10.45 22.16 -6.72
CA PRO A 309 9.76 23.24 -7.40
C PRO A 309 8.39 22.80 -7.95
N ASN A 310 7.34 23.54 -7.60
CA ASN A 310 5.96 23.29 -8.03
C ASN A 310 5.43 21.88 -7.71
N GLY A 311 6.00 21.20 -6.70
CA GLY A 311 5.64 19.85 -6.33
C GLY A 311 6.05 18.77 -7.35
N VAL A 312 6.95 19.08 -8.28
CA VAL A 312 7.42 18.11 -9.29
C VAL A 312 8.79 17.58 -8.88
N ASP A 313 8.87 16.30 -8.70
CA ASP A 313 10.10 15.56 -8.42
C ASP A 313 10.35 14.51 -9.51
N ASN A 314 11.41 13.74 -9.38
CA ASN A 314 11.74 12.67 -10.31
C ASN A 314 12.14 11.38 -9.58
N PHE A 315 11.92 10.25 -10.24
CA PHE A 315 12.18 8.94 -9.65
C PHE A 315 13.67 8.67 -9.37
N VAL A 316 14.59 9.35 -10.06
CA VAL A 316 16.04 9.17 -9.84
C VAL A 316 16.45 9.80 -8.51
N ASP A 317 15.99 11.02 -8.23
CA ASP A 317 16.28 11.72 -6.98
C ASP A 317 15.56 11.04 -5.80
N MET A 318 14.31 10.61 -5.99
CA MET A 318 13.59 9.81 -5.00
C MET A 318 14.35 8.52 -4.65
N ALA A 319 14.81 7.79 -5.66
CA ALA A 319 15.58 6.57 -5.45
C ALA A 319 16.93 6.84 -4.74
N ALA A 320 17.62 7.94 -5.09
CA ALA A 320 18.85 8.33 -4.42
C ALA A 320 18.62 8.60 -2.92
N THR A 321 17.56 9.34 -2.59
CA THR A 321 17.16 9.56 -1.18
C THR A 321 16.83 8.23 -0.47
N GLY A 322 16.16 7.32 -1.15
CA GLY A 322 15.88 5.98 -0.61
C GLY A 322 17.14 5.18 -0.32
N VAL A 323 18.16 5.27 -1.18
CA VAL A 323 19.46 4.61 -0.95
C VAL A 323 20.17 5.20 0.25
N GLU A 324 20.16 6.54 0.43
CA GLU A 324 20.73 7.19 1.61
C GLU A 324 20.08 6.75 2.93
N ILE A 325 18.78 6.38 2.90
CA ILE A 325 18.09 5.87 4.09
C ILE A 325 18.52 4.43 4.42
N ILE A 326 18.91 3.63 3.40
CA ILE A 326 19.36 2.25 3.59
C ILE A 326 20.73 2.19 4.29
N ASP A 327 21.62 3.14 3.99
CA ASP A 327 22.99 3.26 4.49
C ASP A 327 23.02 3.82 5.93
#